data_23eecd5d9e5e4583c9cb9125c6249966
#
_entry.id   23eecd5d9e5e4583c9cb9125c6249966
#
_cell.length_a   1.000
_cell.length_b   1.000
_cell.length_c   1.000
_cell.angle_alpha   90.00
_cell.angle_beta   90.00
_cell.angle_gamma   90.00
#
_symmetry.space_group_name_H-M   'P 1'
#
loop_
_entity.id
_entity.type
_entity.pdbx_description
1 polymer ?
#
loop_
_entity_poly.entity_id
_entity_poly.type
_entity_poly.pdbx_seq_one_letter_code
_entity_poly.pdbx_strand_id
1 'polypeptide(L)'
;MAGFYLADCRHLDYFGARQHHRCAESGVFGSNIPALIRGIIAIVWYGIQTYLASAALMVVVLYEFPSLISYHESSYFGLSPLGWGCFLVMWLLQTALFLCRMEAIRRFMDWAGPIVYLAMLGLMVLIVGRAGWENISFTLSETEMSVSQTAWTMLLGAALVVSYFAGPTLNFGDFSRYAKTISDMKKGNFWGLPVNFLFFSLISVVTISGTRAVFGELIVDPIAVMGRLDNKAAVLLLGLTMLVATVGVNIVANFVSAAFDISNIFPKYISWRKGGMLASIVSVLILPWNLFSSPEVIHLTVDLLAALIGPVYGIL
;
A
#
# COMPACT_ATOMS: atom_id res chain seq x y z
N MET A 1 28.93 16.67 -17.23
CA MET A 1 27.94 16.27 -16.20
C MET A 1 26.55 16.86 -16.40
N ALA A 2 26.41 18.06 -16.96
CA ALA A 2 25.11 18.59 -17.44
C ALA A 2 24.44 17.73 -18.54
N GLY A 3 25.24 16.96 -19.30
CA GLY A 3 24.75 16.08 -20.36
C GLY A 3 23.97 14.85 -19.90
N PHE A 4 24.18 14.38 -18.66
CA PHE A 4 23.45 13.21 -18.12
C PHE A 4 22.02 13.58 -17.69
N TYR A 5 21.83 14.80 -17.17
CA TYR A 5 20.52 15.34 -16.80
C TYR A 5 19.65 15.67 -18.02
N LEU A 6 20.28 16.17 -19.08
CA LEU A 6 19.60 16.45 -20.36
C LEU A 6 19.30 15.16 -21.17
N ALA A 7 20.08 14.09 -20.96
CA ALA A 7 19.82 12.79 -21.57
C ALA A 7 18.61 12.10 -20.93
N ASP A 8 18.44 12.21 -19.61
CA ASP A 8 17.26 11.66 -18.89
C ASP A 8 15.98 12.40 -19.29
N CYS A 9 16.05 13.71 -19.53
CA CYS A 9 14.93 14.47 -20.10
C CYS A 9 14.69 14.19 -21.59
N ARG A 10 15.68 13.78 -22.38
CA ARG A 10 15.55 13.56 -23.82
C ARG A 10 15.12 12.15 -24.24
N HIS A 11 15.41 11.13 -23.45
CA HIS A 11 15.00 9.75 -23.75
C HIS A 11 13.57 9.40 -23.33
N LEU A 12 12.83 10.36 -22.81
CA LEU A 12 11.46 10.19 -22.30
C LEU A 12 10.39 10.70 -23.27
N ASP A 13 10.68 10.71 -24.57
CA ASP A 13 9.89 11.35 -25.63
C ASP A 13 8.42 10.92 -25.73
N TYR A 14 7.97 9.92 -24.97
CA TYR A 14 6.56 9.51 -24.97
C TYR A 14 5.95 9.25 -23.58
N PHE A 15 6.77 8.86 -22.60
CA PHE A 15 6.30 8.52 -21.26
C PHE A 15 6.59 9.61 -20.22
N GLY A 16 7.49 10.52 -20.55
CA GLY A 16 7.98 11.58 -19.70
C GLY A 16 7.37 12.96 -19.97
N ALA A 17 6.29 13.06 -20.76
CA ALA A 17 5.72 14.37 -21.10
C ALA A 17 5.45 15.24 -19.84
N ARG A 18 4.97 14.65 -18.76
CA ARG A 18 4.76 15.38 -17.50
C ARG A 18 6.06 15.69 -16.76
N GLN A 19 7.04 14.80 -16.77
CA GLN A 19 8.35 15.04 -16.14
C GLN A 19 9.20 15.99 -16.99
N HIS A 20 9.03 15.95 -18.31
CA HIS A 20 9.59 16.92 -19.25
C HIS A 20 8.98 18.33 -19.03
N HIS A 21 7.68 18.44 -18.81
CA HIS A 21 7.01 19.69 -18.45
C HIS A 21 7.58 20.26 -17.15
N ARG A 22 7.74 19.45 -16.11
CA ARG A 22 8.34 19.89 -14.84
C ARG A 22 9.77 20.42 -15.00
N CYS A 23 10.62 19.73 -15.78
CA CYS A 23 11.97 20.21 -16.06
C CYS A 23 11.97 21.47 -16.95
N ALA A 24 10.99 21.62 -17.85
CA ALA A 24 10.89 22.76 -18.74
C ALA A 24 10.37 24.01 -18.04
N GLU A 25 9.39 23.87 -17.14
CA GLU A 25 8.75 24.99 -16.47
C GLU A 25 9.46 25.44 -15.19
N SER A 26 9.93 24.48 -14.37
CA SER A 26 10.53 24.75 -13.05
C SER A 26 12.07 24.61 -13.02
N GLY A 27 12.65 24.18 -14.13
CA GLY A 27 14.07 23.82 -14.18
C GLY A 27 14.39 22.56 -13.36
N VAL A 28 15.63 22.08 -13.49
CA VAL A 28 16.12 20.87 -12.83
C VAL A 28 16.02 20.97 -11.29
N PHE A 29 16.24 22.16 -10.74
CA PHE A 29 16.16 22.36 -9.28
C PHE A 29 14.74 22.46 -8.76
N GLY A 30 13.82 23.10 -9.50
CA GLY A 30 12.42 23.21 -9.10
C GLY A 30 11.71 21.86 -9.07
N SER A 31 12.08 20.92 -9.93
CA SER A 31 11.52 19.57 -9.94
C SER A 31 11.89 18.73 -8.70
N ASN A 32 12.91 19.14 -7.93
CA ASN A 32 13.27 18.47 -6.68
C ASN A 32 12.26 18.69 -5.56
N ILE A 33 11.48 19.78 -5.59
CA ILE A 33 10.45 20.04 -4.56
C ILE A 33 9.34 19.00 -4.60
N PRO A 34 8.68 18.76 -5.74
CA PRO A 34 7.71 17.65 -5.86
C PRO A 34 8.30 16.28 -5.52
N ALA A 35 9.53 16.00 -5.95
CA ALA A 35 10.22 14.75 -5.64
C ALA A 35 10.45 14.58 -4.13
N LEU A 36 10.85 15.64 -3.42
CA LEU A 36 11.04 15.61 -1.96
C LEU A 36 9.72 15.35 -1.23
N ILE A 37 8.65 16.07 -1.58
CA ILE A 37 7.31 15.89 -0.99
C ILE A 37 6.86 14.45 -1.18
N ARG A 38 6.95 13.93 -2.40
CA ARG A 38 6.56 12.56 -2.72
C ARG A 38 7.43 11.53 -1.98
N GLY A 39 8.74 11.77 -1.90
CA GLY A 39 9.67 10.90 -1.19
C GLY A 39 9.34 10.80 0.30
N ILE A 40 9.00 11.92 0.96
CA ILE A 40 8.54 11.94 2.36
C ILE A 40 7.26 11.11 2.52
N ILE A 41 6.27 11.34 1.67
CA ILE A 41 5.00 10.60 1.69
C ILE A 41 5.25 9.10 1.50
N ALA A 42 6.10 8.71 0.55
CA ALA A 42 6.44 7.32 0.30
C ALA A 42 7.16 6.67 1.49
N ILE A 43 8.04 7.39 2.20
CA ILE A 43 8.70 6.89 3.42
C ILE A 43 7.69 6.65 4.54
N VAL A 44 6.75 7.58 4.74
CA VAL A 44 5.70 7.44 5.77
C VAL A 44 4.84 6.22 5.47
N TRP A 45 4.35 6.08 4.24
CA TRP A 45 3.56 4.92 3.82
C TRP A 45 4.34 3.62 3.88
N TYR A 46 5.64 3.64 3.55
CA TYR A 46 6.49 2.45 3.69
C TYR A 46 6.53 1.97 5.15
N GLY A 47 6.69 2.89 6.09
CA GLY A 47 6.66 2.59 7.52
C GLY A 47 5.30 2.02 7.97
N ILE A 48 4.21 2.70 7.64
CA ILE A 48 2.84 2.29 8.01
C ILE A 48 2.53 0.90 7.45
N GLN A 49 2.80 0.64 6.18
CA GLN A 49 2.52 -0.67 5.58
C GLN A 49 3.44 -1.77 6.10
N THR A 50 4.68 -1.44 6.48
CA THR A 50 5.55 -2.40 7.19
C THR A 50 4.96 -2.76 8.55
N TYR A 51 4.41 -1.79 9.28
CA TYR A 51 3.70 -2.04 10.52
C TYR A 51 2.46 -2.92 10.31
N LEU A 52 1.63 -2.63 9.33
CA LEU A 52 0.44 -3.46 9.02
C LEU A 52 0.83 -4.90 8.64
N ALA A 53 1.90 -5.08 7.84
CA ALA A 53 2.43 -6.41 7.56
C ALA A 53 2.91 -7.12 8.86
N SER A 54 3.54 -6.38 9.77
CA SER A 54 3.98 -6.96 11.05
C SER A 54 2.81 -7.38 11.95
N ALA A 55 1.69 -6.65 11.91
CA ALA A 55 0.48 -7.02 12.62
C ALA A 55 -0.12 -8.34 12.07
N ALA A 56 -0.16 -8.50 10.75
CA ALA A 56 -0.57 -9.76 10.12
C ALA A 56 0.36 -10.92 10.50
N LEU A 57 1.68 -10.70 10.51
CA LEU A 57 2.65 -11.70 10.96
C LEU A 57 2.43 -12.06 12.43
N MET A 58 2.16 -11.08 13.28
CA MET A 58 1.93 -11.30 14.71
C MET A 58 0.71 -12.19 14.96
N VAL A 59 -0.39 -12.01 14.20
CA VAL A 59 -1.55 -12.91 14.29
C VAL A 59 -1.17 -14.36 13.95
N VAL A 60 -0.40 -14.56 12.88
CA VAL A 60 0.08 -15.90 12.50
C VAL A 60 0.98 -16.50 13.58
N VAL A 61 1.91 -15.70 14.11
CA VAL A 61 2.85 -16.15 15.15
C VAL A 61 2.10 -16.51 16.44
N LEU A 62 1.16 -15.70 16.89
CA LEU A 62 0.38 -15.99 18.11
C LEU A 62 -0.54 -17.20 17.91
N TYR A 63 -1.04 -17.42 16.71
CA TYR A 63 -1.84 -18.60 16.42
C TYR A 63 -1.01 -19.90 16.51
N GLU A 64 0.23 -19.88 16.00
CA GLU A 64 1.13 -21.04 16.07
C GLU A 64 1.79 -21.21 17.45
N PHE A 65 2.09 -20.10 18.11
CA PHE A 65 2.83 -20.07 19.38
C PHE A 65 2.09 -19.22 20.41
N PRO A 66 0.94 -19.69 20.94
CA PRO A 66 0.14 -18.94 21.91
C PRO A 66 0.90 -18.51 23.17
N SER A 67 1.96 -19.25 23.55
CA SER A 67 2.82 -18.91 24.69
C SER A 67 3.55 -17.57 24.55
N LEU A 68 3.69 -17.05 23.33
CA LEU A 68 4.31 -15.75 23.09
C LEU A 68 3.40 -14.55 23.43
N ILE A 69 2.14 -14.79 23.83
CA ILE A 69 1.22 -13.72 24.23
C ILE A 69 1.78 -12.89 25.41
N SER A 70 2.55 -13.50 26.31
CA SER A 70 3.21 -12.80 27.41
C SER A 70 4.15 -11.68 26.94
N TYR A 71 4.74 -11.80 25.77
CA TYR A 71 5.57 -10.77 25.15
C TYR A 71 4.77 -9.68 24.44
N HIS A 72 3.44 -9.77 24.45
CA HIS A 72 2.54 -8.75 23.90
C HIS A 72 1.99 -7.81 24.99
N GLU A 73 2.05 -8.17 26.25
CA GLU A 73 1.46 -7.42 27.36
C GLU A 73 2.21 -6.12 27.71
N SER A 74 3.52 -6.05 27.44
CA SER A 74 4.33 -4.85 27.67
C SER A 74 4.53 -4.05 26.39
N SER A 75 4.77 -2.74 26.52
CA SER A 75 4.99 -1.86 25.38
C SER A 75 6.26 -1.02 25.57
N TYR A 76 7.10 -0.97 24.54
CA TYR A 76 8.32 -0.16 24.46
C TYR A 76 8.27 0.67 23.17
N PHE A 77 8.33 2.00 23.32
CA PHE A 77 8.18 2.95 22.20
C PHE A 77 6.93 2.74 21.35
N GLY A 78 5.83 2.26 21.95
CA GLY A 78 4.54 2.06 21.29
C GLY A 78 4.33 0.67 20.66
N LEU A 79 5.32 -0.22 20.71
CA LEU A 79 5.17 -1.63 20.30
C LEU A 79 5.54 -2.58 21.43
N SER A 80 4.88 -3.73 21.46
CA SER A 80 5.28 -4.84 22.34
C SER A 80 6.58 -5.49 21.86
N PRO A 81 7.32 -6.21 22.71
CA PRO A 81 8.51 -6.96 22.29
C PRO A 81 8.24 -7.89 21.12
N LEU A 82 7.10 -8.60 21.13
CA LEU A 82 6.66 -9.42 20.00
C LEU A 82 6.38 -8.57 18.75
N GLY A 83 5.72 -7.41 18.93
CA GLY A 83 5.47 -6.45 17.85
C GLY A 83 6.76 -5.95 17.21
N TRP A 84 7.77 -5.61 18.03
CA TRP A 84 9.11 -5.25 17.55
C TRP A 84 9.77 -6.38 16.76
N GLY A 85 9.69 -7.62 17.27
CA GLY A 85 10.20 -8.80 16.55
C GLY A 85 9.57 -8.96 15.18
N CYS A 86 8.23 -8.94 15.11
CA CYS A 86 7.49 -9.03 13.85
C CYS A 86 7.79 -7.86 12.91
N PHE A 87 7.87 -6.63 13.43
CA PHE A 87 8.19 -5.44 12.63
C PHE A 87 9.59 -5.55 12.02
N LEU A 88 10.59 -5.90 12.80
CA LEU A 88 11.95 -6.04 12.31
C LEU A 88 12.10 -7.16 11.28
N VAL A 89 11.41 -8.30 11.48
CA VAL A 89 11.37 -9.38 10.49
C VAL A 89 10.81 -8.87 9.16
N MET A 90 9.67 -8.17 9.18
CA MET A 90 9.06 -7.63 7.97
C MET A 90 9.90 -6.54 7.33
N TRP A 91 10.51 -5.65 8.12
CA TRP A 91 11.41 -4.62 7.65
C TRP A 91 12.67 -5.21 6.98
N LEU A 92 13.30 -6.22 7.59
CA LEU A 92 14.45 -6.92 7.03
C LEU A 92 14.11 -7.65 5.74
N LEU A 93 12.98 -8.35 5.70
CA LEU A 93 12.54 -9.08 4.51
C LEU A 93 12.30 -8.13 3.33
N GLN A 94 11.62 -7.01 3.55
CA GLN A 94 11.38 -6.03 2.50
C GLN A 94 12.67 -5.34 2.06
N THR A 95 13.55 -5.02 3.00
CA THR A 95 14.86 -4.42 2.69
C THR A 95 15.73 -5.40 1.90
N ALA A 96 15.75 -6.67 2.26
CA ALA A 96 16.47 -7.71 1.51
C ALA A 96 15.92 -7.86 0.09
N LEU A 97 14.59 -7.91 -0.06
CA LEU A 97 13.95 -8.00 -1.38
C LEU A 97 14.24 -6.76 -2.23
N PHE A 98 14.24 -5.56 -1.64
CA PHE A 98 14.62 -4.33 -2.33
C PHE A 98 16.07 -4.35 -2.82
N LEU A 99 17.00 -4.89 -2.03
CA LEU A 99 18.42 -5.00 -2.40
C LEU A 99 18.64 -6.00 -3.53
N CYS A 100 17.69 -6.89 -3.81
CA CYS A 100 17.68 -7.70 -5.01
C CYS A 100 17.52 -6.81 -6.26
N ARG A 101 17.73 -7.39 -7.43
CA ARG A 101 17.53 -6.66 -8.69
C ARG A 101 16.04 -6.40 -8.94
N MET A 102 15.71 -5.32 -9.67
CA MET A 102 14.33 -5.01 -10.09
C MET A 102 13.61 -6.18 -10.74
N GLU A 103 14.34 -7.07 -11.41
CA GLU A 103 13.80 -8.30 -11.99
C GLU A 103 13.26 -9.27 -10.93
N ALA A 104 13.88 -9.33 -9.74
CA ALA A 104 13.38 -10.15 -8.63
C ALA A 104 12.08 -9.57 -8.05
N ILE A 105 12.01 -8.23 -7.93
CA ILE A 105 10.79 -7.53 -7.51
C ILE A 105 9.67 -7.80 -8.52
N ARG A 106 9.95 -7.69 -9.82
CA ARG A 106 8.98 -7.98 -10.88
C ARG A 106 8.45 -9.42 -10.78
N ARG A 107 9.35 -10.41 -10.71
CA ARG A 107 8.95 -11.83 -10.57
C ARG A 107 8.12 -12.08 -9.31
N PHE A 108 8.49 -11.44 -8.20
CA PHE A 108 7.70 -11.52 -6.98
C PHE A 108 6.28 -10.99 -7.20
N MET A 109 6.12 -9.84 -7.87
CA MET A 109 4.81 -9.25 -8.17
C MET A 109 3.98 -10.08 -9.15
N ASP A 110 4.63 -10.72 -10.13
CA ASP A 110 3.96 -11.61 -11.10
C ASP A 110 3.23 -12.78 -10.40
N TRP A 111 3.76 -13.26 -9.26
CA TRP A 111 3.15 -14.31 -8.44
C TRP A 111 2.25 -13.78 -7.33
N ALA A 112 2.62 -12.67 -6.71
CA ALA A 112 1.90 -12.09 -5.58
C ALA A 112 0.45 -11.75 -5.95
N GLY A 113 0.21 -11.13 -7.12
CA GLY A 113 -1.11 -10.75 -7.57
C GLY A 113 -2.09 -11.93 -7.63
N PRO A 114 -1.84 -12.97 -8.42
CA PRO A 114 -2.70 -14.16 -8.47
C PRO A 114 -2.91 -14.83 -7.11
N ILE A 115 -1.87 -14.94 -6.28
CA ILE A 115 -1.98 -15.55 -4.95
C ILE A 115 -2.96 -14.76 -4.07
N VAL A 116 -2.85 -13.44 -4.05
CA VAL A 116 -3.74 -12.56 -3.28
C VAL A 116 -5.19 -12.72 -3.74
N TYR A 117 -5.43 -12.76 -5.04
CA TYR A 117 -6.78 -12.97 -5.57
C TYR A 117 -7.36 -14.32 -5.18
N LEU A 118 -6.60 -15.39 -5.33
CA LEU A 118 -7.05 -16.73 -4.97
C LEU A 118 -7.40 -16.85 -3.49
N ALA A 119 -6.59 -16.23 -2.63
CA ALA A 119 -6.85 -16.26 -1.19
C ALA A 119 -8.04 -15.40 -0.79
N MET A 120 -8.21 -14.20 -1.37
CA MET A 120 -9.37 -13.35 -1.09
C MET A 120 -10.66 -13.97 -1.62
N LEU A 121 -10.64 -14.60 -2.79
CA LEU A 121 -11.75 -15.39 -3.28
C LEU A 121 -12.03 -16.59 -2.37
N GLY A 122 -11.00 -17.29 -1.90
CA GLY A 122 -11.13 -18.39 -0.95
C GLY A 122 -11.77 -17.94 0.37
N LEU A 123 -11.34 -16.78 0.90
CA LEU A 123 -11.94 -16.17 2.09
C LEU A 123 -13.42 -15.81 1.84
N MET A 124 -13.72 -15.18 0.71
CA MET A 124 -15.09 -14.86 0.33
C MET A 124 -15.97 -16.11 0.27
N VAL A 125 -15.51 -17.16 -0.42
CA VAL A 125 -16.24 -18.44 -0.53
C VAL A 125 -16.44 -19.07 0.85
N LEU A 126 -15.43 -19.04 1.72
CA LEU A 126 -15.52 -19.57 3.09
C LEU A 126 -16.57 -18.81 3.91
N ILE A 127 -16.51 -17.48 3.88
CA ILE A 127 -17.45 -16.63 4.64
C ILE A 127 -18.86 -16.77 4.09
N VAL A 128 -19.06 -16.70 2.77
CA VAL A 128 -20.39 -16.86 2.13
C VAL A 128 -20.95 -18.27 2.36
N GLY A 129 -20.10 -19.30 2.32
CA GLY A 129 -20.51 -20.67 2.61
C GLY A 129 -20.99 -20.89 4.04
N ARG A 130 -20.48 -20.10 5.00
CA ARG A 130 -20.94 -20.12 6.40
C ARG A 130 -22.14 -19.21 6.64
N ALA A 131 -22.15 -18.05 5.99
CA ALA A 131 -23.21 -17.04 6.14
C ALA A 131 -24.52 -17.46 5.45
N GLY A 132 -24.43 -18.16 4.30
CA GLY A 132 -25.53 -18.30 3.34
C GLY A 132 -25.63 -17.06 2.44
N TRP A 133 -25.88 -17.29 1.15
CA TRP A 133 -25.96 -16.18 0.18
C TRP A 133 -27.11 -15.22 0.46
N GLU A 134 -28.19 -15.71 1.04
CA GLU A 134 -29.38 -14.95 1.43
C GLU A 134 -29.11 -13.88 2.50
N ASN A 135 -28.02 -14.05 3.26
CA ASN A 135 -27.61 -13.11 4.31
C ASN A 135 -26.56 -12.08 3.83
N ILE A 136 -26.20 -12.12 2.55
CA ILE A 136 -25.26 -11.15 1.97
C ILE A 136 -26.02 -9.90 1.56
N SER A 137 -25.61 -8.75 2.12
CA SER A 137 -26.18 -7.44 1.79
C SER A 137 -25.10 -6.53 1.20
N PHE A 138 -25.44 -5.83 0.14
CA PHE A 138 -24.57 -4.78 -0.42
C PHE A 138 -24.76 -3.44 0.31
N THR A 139 -25.74 -3.33 1.21
CA THR A 139 -25.94 -2.18 2.08
C THR A 139 -25.32 -2.49 3.44
N LEU A 140 -24.12 -1.95 3.67
CA LEU A 140 -23.37 -2.17 4.92
C LEU A 140 -23.68 -1.11 5.98
N SER A 141 -24.38 -0.03 5.62
CA SER A 141 -24.77 1.03 6.56
C SER A 141 -25.77 0.50 7.59
N GLU A 142 -25.50 0.82 8.86
CA GLU A 142 -26.41 0.50 9.98
C GLU A 142 -27.46 1.58 10.23
N THR A 143 -27.24 2.77 9.66
CA THR A 143 -28.12 3.92 9.77
C THR A 143 -28.87 4.17 8.48
N GLU A 144 -30.16 4.42 8.57
CA GLU A 144 -30.94 4.93 7.44
C GLU A 144 -30.46 6.31 7.09
N MET A 145 -29.98 6.49 5.88
CA MET A 145 -29.51 7.78 5.36
C MET A 145 -30.49 8.32 4.34
N SER A 146 -30.73 9.62 4.39
CA SER A 146 -31.46 10.32 3.33
C SER A 146 -30.69 10.25 2.01
N VAL A 147 -31.38 10.45 0.89
CA VAL A 147 -30.77 10.44 -0.46
C VAL A 147 -29.58 11.43 -0.55
N SER A 148 -29.73 12.60 0.04
CA SER A 148 -28.65 13.63 0.04
C SER A 148 -27.45 13.18 0.88
N GLN A 149 -27.68 12.58 2.04
CA GLN A 149 -26.60 12.01 2.88
C GLN A 149 -25.90 10.87 2.17
N THR A 150 -26.63 9.98 1.53
CA THR A 150 -26.06 8.87 0.74
C THR A 150 -25.19 9.42 -0.39
N ALA A 151 -25.69 10.39 -1.16
CA ALA A 151 -24.94 11.00 -2.25
C ALA A 151 -23.65 11.69 -1.75
N TRP A 152 -23.76 12.41 -0.63
CA TRP A 152 -22.59 13.06 -0.01
C TRP A 152 -21.55 12.03 0.48
N THR A 153 -21.99 10.97 1.14
CA THR A 153 -21.10 9.87 1.61
C THR A 153 -20.42 9.17 0.43
N MET A 154 -21.16 8.93 -0.67
CA MET A 154 -20.58 8.37 -1.89
C MET A 154 -19.52 9.29 -2.51
N LEU A 155 -19.77 10.62 -2.52
CA LEU A 155 -18.80 11.59 -2.99
C LEU A 155 -17.53 11.61 -2.14
N LEU A 156 -17.68 11.59 -0.81
CA LEU A 156 -16.55 11.50 0.12
C LEU A 156 -15.77 10.18 -0.06
N GLY A 157 -16.45 9.05 -0.25
CA GLY A 157 -15.82 7.78 -0.54
C GLY A 157 -15.03 7.81 -1.85
N ALA A 158 -15.61 8.40 -2.90
CA ALA A 158 -14.90 8.58 -4.17
C ALA A 158 -13.66 9.49 -4.01
N ALA A 159 -13.77 10.58 -3.25
CA ALA A 159 -12.66 11.48 -2.95
C ALA A 159 -11.54 10.74 -2.18
N LEU A 160 -11.89 9.88 -1.22
CA LEU A 160 -10.93 9.07 -0.48
C LEU A 160 -10.17 8.11 -1.40
N VAL A 161 -10.86 7.44 -2.34
CA VAL A 161 -10.24 6.57 -3.34
C VAL A 161 -9.28 7.36 -4.23
N VAL A 162 -9.68 8.53 -4.71
CA VAL A 162 -8.81 9.42 -5.51
C VAL A 162 -7.57 9.82 -4.71
N SER A 163 -7.73 10.20 -3.44
CA SER A 163 -6.64 10.57 -2.55
C SER A 163 -5.66 9.41 -2.33
N TYR A 164 -6.17 8.19 -2.16
CA TYR A 164 -5.35 6.99 -2.01
C TYR A 164 -4.48 6.72 -3.25
N PHE A 165 -5.04 6.89 -4.45
CA PHE A 165 -4.32 6.67 -5.71
C PHE A 165 -3.49 7.88 -6.17
N ALA A 166 -3.59 9.02 -5.50
CA ALA A 166 -2.84 10.23 -5.86
C ALA A 166 -1.32 10.00 -5.85
N GLY A 167 -0.78 9.33 -4.81
CA GLY A 167 0.63 8.99 -4.72
C GLY A 167 1.11 8.12 -5.91
N PRO A 168 0.54 6.93 -6.15
CA PRO A 168 0.85 6.09 -7.30
C PRO A 168 0.75 6.77 -8.66
N THR A 169 -0.16 7.72 -8.84
CA THR A 169 -0.28 8.49 -10.08
C THR A 169 0.97 9.33 -10.37
N LEU A 170 1.58 9.91 -9.33
CA LEU A 170 2.85 10.64 -9.47
C LEU A 170 4.01 9.72 -9.84
N ASN A 171 3.94 8.43 -9.48
CA ASN A 171 4.95 7.41 -9.74
C ASN A 171 4.77 6.71 -11.08
N PHE A 172 3.73 7.04 -11.84
CA PHE A 172 3.38 6.34 -13.06
C PHE A 172 4.56 6.22 -14.04
N GLY A 173 5.38 7.26 -14.17
CA GLY A 173 6.59 7.27 -14.99
C GLY A 173 7.65 6.25 -14.56
N ASP A 174 7.76 5.96 -13.26
CA ASP A 174 8.77 5.04 -12.73
C ASP A 174 8.54 3.59 -13.18
N PHE A 175 7.29 3.24 -13.48
CA PHE A 175 6.90 1.89 -13.92
C PHE A 175 6.61 1.85 -15.41
N SER A 176 5.95 2.85 -15.96
CA SER A 176 5.57 2.88 -17.39
C SER A 176 6.76 2.88 -18.33
N ARG A 177 7.93 3.38 -17.89
CA ARG A 177 9.20 3.32 -18.67
C ARG A 177 9.67 1.89 -18.97
N TYR A 178 9.19 0.89 -18.23
CA TYR A 178 9.50 -0.52 -18.50
C TYR A 178 8.51 -1.20 -19.44
N ALA A 179 7.45 -0.52 -19.85
CA ALA A 179 6.48 -1.06 -20.80
C ALA A 179 7.11 -1.17 -22.20
N LYS A 180 6.86 -2.27 -22.91
CA LYS A 180 7.41 -2.50 -24.25
C LYS A 180 6.76 -1.61 -25.29
N THR A 181 5.46 -1.37 -25.16
CA THR A 181 4.68 -0.52 -26.08
C THR A 181 3.68 0.35 -25.30
N ILE A 182 3.24 1.45 -25.92
CA ILE A 182 2.17 2.31 -25.38
C ILE A 182 0.86 1.52 -25.23
N SER A 183 0.59 0.59 -26.16
CA SER A 183 -0.60 -0.26 -26.11
C SER A 183 -0.57 -1.16 -24.87
N ASP A 184 0.57 -1.77 -24.56
CA ASP A 184 0.72 -2.62 -23.38
C ASP A 184 0.55 -1.81 -22.10
N MET A 185 1.12 -0.60 -22.05
CA MET A 185 0.93 0.32 -20.92
C MET A 185 -0.54 0.68 -20.72
N LYS A 186 -1.27 1.07 -21.79
CA LYS A 186 -2.69 1.43 -21.71
C LYS A 186 -3.54 0.25 -21.26
N LYS A 187 -3.31 -0.94 -21.82
CA LYS A 187 -4.02 -2.17 -21.44
C LYS A 187 -3.72 -2.54 -19.97
N GLY A 188 -2.45 -2.53 -19.60
CA GLY A 188 -2.03 -2.82 -18.22
C GLY A 188 -2.67 -1.87 -17.22
N ASN A 189 -2.71 -0.57 -17.53
CA ASN A 189 -3.33 0.44 -16.67
C ASN A 189 -4.86 0.24 -16.57
N PHE A 190 -5.54 -0.04 -17.68
CA PHE A 190 -6.99 -0.27 -17.68
C PHE A 190 -7.39 -1.52 -16.88
N TRP A 191 -6.73 -2.65 -17.12
CA TRP A 191 -7.01 -3.89 -16.39
C TRP A 191 -6.50 -3.85 -14.94
N GLY A 192 -5.33 -3.24 -14.73
CA GLY A 192 -4.65 -3.21 -13.44
C GLY A 192 -5.21 -2.19 -12.43
N LEU A 193 -5.91 -1.13 -12.89
CA LEU A 193 -6.51 -0.14 -11.98
C LEU A 193 -8.03 -0.25 -11.96
N PRO A 194 -8.81 0.30 -12.90
CA PRO A 194 -10.25 0.36 -12.72
C PRO A 194 -10.92 -1.02 -12.66
N VAL A 195 -10.55 -1.95 -13.54
CA VAL A 195 -11.16 -3.29 -13.56
C VAL A 195 -10.75 -4.08 -12.32
N ASN A 196 -9.45 -4.07 -12.00
CA ASN A 196 -8.92 -4.73 -10.81
C ASN A 196 -9.52 -4.18 -9.51
N PHE A 197 -9.61 -2.85 -9.40
CA PHE A 197 -10.17 -2.20 -8.22
C PHE A 197 -11.66 -2.55 -8.04
N LEU A 198 -12.45 -2.50 -9.12
CA LEU A 198 -13.87 -2.84 -9.07
C LEU A 198 -14.08 -4.30 -8.63
N PHE A 199 -13.32 -5.22 -9.23
CA PHE A 199 -13.43 -6.65 -8.91
C PHE A 199 -13.00 -6.96 -7.47
N PHE A 200 -11.88 -6.38 -7.02
CA PHE A 200 -11.40 -6.55 -5.66
C PHE A 200 -12.34 -5.94 -4.63
N SER A 201 -12.92 -4.76 -4.93
CA SER A 201 -13.93 -4.12 -4.08
C SER A 201 -15.17 -4.98 -3.93
N LEU A 202 -15.63 -5.62 -5.01
CA LEU A 202 -16.78 -6.53 -4.95
C LEU A 202 -16.50 -7.72 -4.03
N ILE A 203 -15.33 -8.37 -4.17
CA ILE A 203 -14.91 -9.46 -3.28
C ILE A 203 -14.91 -8.98 -1.82
N SER A 204 -14.37 -7.80 -1.56
CA SER A 204 -14.26 -7.22 -0.23
C SER A 204 -15.64 -6.94 0.38
N VAL A 205 -16.54 -6.29 -0.36
CA VAL A 205 -17.90 -5.97 0.11
C VAL A 205 -18.68 -7.25 0.44
N VAL A 206 -18.63 -8.25 -0.42
CA VAL A 206 -19.31 -9.55 -0.18
C VAL A 206 -18.71 -10.23 1.06
N THR A 207 -17.40 -10.24 1.20
CA THR A 207 -16.74 -10.82 2.37
C THR A 207 -17.14 -10.11 3.66
N ILE A 208 -17.06 -8.77 3.70
CA ILE A 208 -17.39 -7.95 4.87
C ILE A 208 -18.87 -8.14 5.24
N SER A 209 -19.76 -8.12 4.25
CA SER A 209 -21.20 -8.37 4.48
C SER A 209 -21.43 -9.70 5.19
N GLY A 210 -20.77 -10.76 4.72
CA GLY A 210 -20.91 -12.09 5.30
C GLY A 210 -20.38 -12.19 6.74
N THR A 211 -19.43 -11.34 7.16
CA THR A 211 -18.90 -11.38 8.53
C THR A 211 -19.97 -11.09 9.58
N ARG A 212 -20.97 -10.24 9.27
CA ARG A 212 -22.09 -9.96 10.17
C ARG A 212 -22.91 -11.24 10.47
N ALA A 213 -23.18 -12.05 9.46
CA ALA A 213 -23.92 -13.29 9.64
C ALA A 213 -23.10 -14.37 10.37
N VAL A 214 -21.78 -14.41 10.14
CA VAL A 214 -20.89 -15.43 10.73
C VAL A 214 -20.46 -15.08 12.14
N PHE A 215 -20.15 -13.81 12.42
CA PHE A 215 -19.52 -13.35 13.67
C PHE A 215 -20.42 -12.42 14.50
N GLY A 216 -21.61 -12.05 13.99
CA GLY A 216 -22.54 -11.13 14.68
C GLY A 216 -22.19 -9.65 14.52
N GLU A 217 -21.08 -9.31 13.87
CA GLU A 217 -20.61 -7.92 13.67
C GLU A 217 -19.96 -7.75 12.28
N LEU A 218 -19.94 -6.51 11.78
CA LEU A 218 -19.21 -6.17 10.57
C LEU A 218 -17.73 -6.06 10.88
N ILE A 219 -16.93 -6.96 10.30
CA ILE A 219 -15.47 -6.93 10.42
C ILE A 219 -14.89 -6.46 9.09
N VAL A 220 -14.39 -5.23 9.08
CA VAL A 220 -13.86 -4.57 7.87
C VAL A 220 -12.41 -4.97 7.61
N ASP A 221 -11.63 -5.22 8.68
CA ASP A 221 -10.23 -5.59 8.56
C ASP A 221 -10.06 -7.09 8.30
N PRO A 222 -9.47 -7.50 7.16
CA PRO A 222 -9.20 -8.91 6.86
C PRO A 222 -8.31 -9.60 7.89
N ILE A 223 -7.41 -8.86 8.56
CA ILE A 223 -6.54 -9.41 9.62
C ILE A 223 -7.39 -9.79 10.84
N ALA A 224 -8.36 -8.94 11.20
CA ALA A 224 -9.29 -9.24 12.28
C ALA A 224 -10.20 -10.42 11.95
N VAL A 225 -10.67 -10.54 10.69
CA VAL A 225 -11.41 -11.74 10.24
C VAL A 225 -10.55 -13.00 10.39
N MET A 226 -9.31 -12.93 9.95
CA MET A 226 -8.36 -14.05 10.06
C MET A 226 -8.19 -14.51 11.51
N GLY A 227 -8.06 -13.58 12.45
CA GLY A 227 -7.93 -13.87 13.89
C GLY A 227 -9.16 -14.54 14.52
N ARG A 228 -10.33 -14.51 13.85
CA ARG A 228 -11.59 -15.13 14.30
C ARG A 228 -11.88 -16.50 13.64
N LEU A 229 -11.01 -16.95 12.74
CA LEU A 229 -11.19 -18.24 12.08
C LEU A 229 -10.65 -19.39 12.94
N ASP A 230 -11.47 -20.41 13.17
CA ASP A 230 -11.08 -21.62 13.92
C ASP A 230 -10.31 -22.65 13.08
N ASN A 231 -10.00 -22.32 11.84
CA ASN A 231 -9.32 -23.22 10.91
C ASN A 231 -7.86 -22.81 10.72
N LYS A 232 -6.94 -23.65 11.23
CA LYS A 232 -5.49 -23.42 11.17
C LYS A 232 -4.98 -23.19 9.74
N ALA A 233 -5.40 -24.01 8.80
CA ALA A 233 -4.94 -23.90 7.43
C ALA A 233 -5.44 -22.58 6.79
N ALA A 234 -6.67 -22.16 7.09
CA ALA A 234 -7.21 -20.89 6.63
C ALA A 234 -6.45 -19.70 7.23
N VAL A 235 -6.17 -19.70 8.53
CA VAL A 235 -5.41 -18.63 9.20
C VAL A 235 -4.01 -18.50 8.60
N LEU A 236 -3.30 -19.60 8.42
CA LEU A 236 -1.95 -19.59 7.86
C LEU A 236 -1.94 -19.15 6.39
N LEU A 237 -2.85 -19.68 5.58
CA LEU A 237 -2.94 -19.32 4.16
C LEU A 237 -3.30 -17.85 3.97
N LEU A 238 -4.29 -17.35 4.69
CA LEU A 238 -4.71 -15.96 4.63
C LEU A 238 -3.64 -15.03 5.19
N GLY A 239 -3.03 -15.40 6.33
CA GLY A 239 -1.94 -14.63 6.92
C GLY A 239 -0.76 -14.49 5.96
N LEU A 240 -0.29 -15.60 5.39
CA LEU A 240 0.78 -15.57 4.39
C LEU A 240 0.39 -14.72 3.17
N THR A 241 -0.85 -14.82 2.74
CA THR A 241 -1.35 -14.02 1.61
C THR A 241 -1.37 -12.53 1.94
N MET A 242 -1.85 -12.15 3.12
CA MET A 242 -1.83 -10.75 3.57
C MET A 242 -0.39 -10.22 3.65
N LEU A 243 0.55 -11.03 4.12
CA LEU A 243 1.97 -10.67 4.12
C LEU A 243 2.49 -10.42 2.71
N VAL A 244 2.22 -11.35 1.78
CA VAL A 244 2.64 -11.23 0.37
C VAL A 244 2.02 -10.00 -0.29
N ALA A 245 0.72 -9.77 -0.08
CA ALA A 245 0.01 -8.61 -0.61
C ALA A 245 0.62 -7.29 -0.12
N THR A 246 0.74 -7.16 1.20
CA THR A 246 1.22 -5.94 1.83
C THR A 246 2.68 -5.65 1.47
N VAL A 247 3.54 -6.67 1.49
CA VAL A 247 4.94 -6.55 1.07
C VAL A 247 5.05 -6.14 -0.39
N GLY A 248 4.25 -6.74 -1.28
CA GLY A 248 4.26 -6.42 -2.71
C GLY A 248 3.90 -4.98 -2.98
N VAL A 249 2.75 -4.54 -2.47
CA VAL A 249 2.29 -3.14 -2.62
C VAL A 249 3.31 -2.19 -2.00
N ASN A 250 3.80 -2.48 -0.81
CA ASN A 250 4.70 -1.60 -0.08
C ASN A 250 6.04 -1.41 -0.80
N ILE A 251 6.63 -2.48 -1.33
CA ILE A 251 7.88 -2.37 -2.08
C ILE A 251 7.69 -1.53 -3.34
N VAL A 252 6.65 -1.80 -4.11
CA VAL A 252 6.44 -1.14 -5.41
C VAL A 252 5.97 0.30 -5.23
N ALA A 253 4.92 0.53 -4.45
CA ALA A 253 4.30 1.85 -4.34
C ALA A 253 5.14 2.83 -3.49
N ASN A 254 5.84 2.34 -2.47
CA ASN A 254 6.49 3.19 -1.48
C ASN A 254 8.01 3.08 -1.51
N PHE A 255 8.57 1.88 -1.34
CA PHE A 255 10.00 1.72 -1.17
C PHE A 255 10.81 2.09 -2.42
N VAL A 256 10.43 1.53 -3.58
CA VAL A 256 11.09 1.81 -4.86
C VAL A 256 10.96 3.29 -5.21
N SER A 257 9.80 3.87 -4.98
CA SER A 257 9.52 5.28 -5.25
C SER A 257 10.36 6.21 -4.40
N ALA A 258 10.40 5.99 -3.08
CA ALA A 258 11.25 6.78 -2.17
C ALA A 258 12.73 6.71 -2.56
N ALA A 259 13.20 5.51 -2.97
CA ALA A 259 14.57 5.31 -3.40
C ALA A 259 14.92 6.15 -4.65
N PHE A 260 13.99 6.21 -5.63
CA PHE A 260 14.17 7.04 -6.83
C PHE A 260 14.20 8.53 -6.47
N ASP A 261 13.26 9.00 -5.64
CA ASP A 261 13.18 10.40 -5.28
C ASP A 261 14.43 10.88 -4.56
N ILE A 262 14.86 10.16 -3.52
CA ILE A 262 16.08 10.52 -2.76
C ILE A 262 17.32 10.50 -3.67
N SER A 263 17.44 9.50 -4.55
CA SER A 263 18.58 9.42 -5.46
C SER A 263 18.56 10.52 -6.54
N ASN A 264 17.36 10.96 -6.96
CA ASN A 264 17.22 12.06 -7.93
C ASN A 264 17.54 13.42 -7.33
N ILE A 265 17.26 13.64 -6.04
CA ILE A 265 17.59 14.89 -5.35
C ILE A 265 19.11 15.04 -5.18
N PHE A 266 19.80 13.95 -4.84
CA PHE A 266 21.23 13.94 -4.57
C PHE A 266 22.03 12.95 -5.44
N PRO A 267 21.95 13.02 -6.77
CA PRO A 267 22.44 11.97 -7.67
C PRO A 267 23.97 11.78 -7.64
N LYS A 268 24.71 12.79 -7.21
CA LYS A 268 26.18 12.70 -7.07
C LYS A 268 26.63 11.88 -5.85
N TYR A 269 25.79 11.82 -4.81
CA TYR A 269 26.15 11.25 -3.50
C TYR A 269 25.35 9.99 -3.16
N ILE A 270 24.11 9.92 -3.63
CA ILE A 270 23.16 8.89 -3.26
C ILE A 270 22.76 8.08 -4.49
N SER A 271 23.21 6.82 -4.54
CA SER A 271 22.72 5.87 -5.52
C SER A 271 21.32 5.38 -5.13
N TRP A 272 20.57 4.80 -6.08
CA TRP A 272 19.24 4.23 -5.83
C TRP A 272 19.21 3.27 -4.61
N ARG A 273 20.21 2.39 -4.48
CA ARG A 273 20.32 1.50 -3.31
C ARG A 273 20.52 2.25 -1.99
N LYS A 274 21.38 3.26 -2.00
CA LYS A 274 21.60 4.10 -0.81
C LYS A 274 20.35 4.91 -0.45
N GLY A 275 19.64 5.42 -1.46
CA GLY A 275 18.37 6.12 -1.27
C GLY A 275 17.30 5.23 -0.62
N GLY A 276 17.17 4.00 -1.08
CA GLY A 276 16.27 3.03 -0.46
C GLY A 276 16.67 2.66 0.97
N MET A 277 17.95 2.41 1.22
CA MET A 277 18.43 2.15 2.59
C MET A 277 18.14 3.33 3.53
N LEU A 278 18.36 4.57 3.07
CA LEU A 278 18.02 5.75 3.85
C LEU A 278 16.50 5.82 4.11
N ALA A 279 15.70 5.61 3.10
CA ALA A 279 14.25 5.56 3.24
C ALA A 279 13.79 4.51 4.26
N SER A 280 14.39 3.31 4.22
CA SER A 280 14.03 2.22 5.14
C SER A 280 14.40 2.53 6.58
N ILE A 281 15.54 3.17 6.83
CA ILE A 281 15.94 3.60 8.18
C ILE A 281 15.03 4.71 8.70
N VAL A 282 14.81 5.75 7.88
CA VAL A 282 13.95 6.87 8.27
C VAL A 282 12.53 6.40 8.57
N SER A 283 12.01 5.43 7.82
CA SER A 283 10.66 4.88 8.05
C SER A 283 10.48 4.22 9.43
N VAL A 284 11.55 3.70 10.03
CA VAL A 284 11.52 3.18 11.42
C VAL A 284 11.55 4.33 12.42
N LEU A 285 12.37 5.35 12.16
CA LEU A 285 12.58 6.48 13.08
C LEU A 285 11.33 7.36 13.25
N ILE A 286 10.43 7.38 12.27
CA ILE A 286 9.15 8.10 12.37
C ILE A 286 8.11 7.40 13.26
N LEU A 287 8.43 6.21 13.81
CA LEU A 287 7.54 5.43 14.68
C LEU A 287 6.15 5.21 14.04
N PRO A 288 6.07 4.52 12.88
CA PRO A 288 4.89 4.52 12.01
C PRO A 288 3.63 3.95 12.65
N TRP A 289 3.75 3.10 13.67
CA TRP A 289 2.63 2.59 14.45
C TRP A 289 1.85 3.68 15.19
N ASN A 290 2.50 4.77 15.57
CA ASN A 290 1.82 5.92 16.19
C ASN A 290 0.96 6.69 15.19
N LEU A 291 1.31 6.65 13.90
CA LEU A 291 0.56 7.28 12.80
C LEU A 291 -0.67 6.45 12.39
N PHE A 292 -0.82 5.26 12.93
CA PHE A 292 -1.89 4.32 12.62
C PHE A 292 -2.52 3.70 13.87
N SER A 293 -2.50 4.44 14.99
CA SER A 293 -2.87 3.95 16.33
C SER A 293 -4.37 4.03 16.64
N SER A 294 -5.10 4.96 16.03
CA SER A 294 -6.55 5.11 16.18
C SER A 294 -7.19 5.60 14.88
N PRO A 295 -8.52 5.42 14.70
CA PRO A 295 -9.22 5.91 13.51
C PRO A 295 -9.00 7.40 13.25
N GLU A 296 -9.01 8.24 14.29
CA GLU A 296 -8.81 9.69 14.19
C GLU A 296 -7.40 10.02 13.70
N VAL A 297 -6.38 9.33 14.24
CA VAL A 297 -4.98 9.51 13.82
C VAL A 297 -4.78 9.01 12.40
N ILE A 298 -5.42 7.92 12.00
CA ILE A 298 -5.38 7.41 10.63
C ILE A 298 -5.94 8.45 9.66
N HIS A 299 -7.15 8.99 9.93
CA HIS A 299 -7.75 10.03 9.10
C HIS A 299 -6.85 11.25 8.99
N LEU A 300 -6.37 11.77 10.13
CA LEU A 300 -5.46 12.92 10.14
C LEU A 300 -4.19 12.66 9.32
N THR A 301 -3.58 11.48 9.48
CA THR A 301 -2.36 11.10 8.74
C THR A 301 -2.61 11.04 7.24
N VAL A 302 -3.69 10.37 6.82
CA VAL A 302 -4.05 10.24 5.39
C VAL A 302 -4.36 11.61 4.80
N ASP A 303 -5.13 12.43 5.49
CA ASP A 303 -5.52 13.77 5.03
C ASP A 303 -4.31 14.71 4.90
N LEU A 304 -3.38 14.68 5.86
CA LEU A 304 -2.14 15.46 5.80
C LEU A 304 -1.26 15.03 4.63
N LEU A 305 -1.09 13.72 4.42
CA LEU A 305 -0.31 13.20 3.29
C LEU A 305 -0.98 13.55 1.95
N ALA A 306 -2.30 13.48 1.86
CA ALA A 306 -3.05 13.88 0.68
C ALA A 306 -2.96 15.39 0.42
N ALA A 307 -3.05 16.21 1.46
CA ALA A 307 -2.91 17.66 1.36
C ALA A 307 -1.53 18.09 0.84
N LEU A 308 -0.46 17.35 1.20
CA LEU A 308 0.89 17.60 0.68
C LEU A 308 0.99 17.31 -0.82
N ILE A 309 0.19 16.39 -1.34
CA ILE A 309 0.18 16.04 -2.78
C ILE A 309 -0.59 17.08 -3.60
N GLY A 310 -1.62 17.73 -3.04
CA GLY A 310 -2.48 18.67 -3.74
C GLY A 310 -1.73 19.75 -4.54
N PRO A 311 -0.81 20.52 -3.91
CA PRO A 311 0.01 21.51 -4.61
C PRO A 311 0.87 20.93 -5.73
N VAL A 312 1.33 19.69 -5.59
CA VAL A 312 2.12 19.02 -6.62
C VAL A 312 1.30 18.76 -7.89
N TYR A 313 -0.01 18.46 -7.76
CA TYR A 313 -0.91 18.37 -8.90
C TYR A 313 -1.22 19.71 -9.54
N GLY A 314 -1.22 20.81 -8.77
CA GLY A 314 -1.45 22.15 -9.30
C GLY A 314 -0.28 22.69 -10.14
N ILE A 315 0.91 22.09 -10.03
CA ILE A 315 2.11 22.41 -10.81
C ILE A 315 2.18 21.55 -12.11
N LEU A 316 1.35 20.54 -12.21
CA LEU A 316 1.25 19.60 -13.35
C LEU A 316 0.22 20.02 -14.37
#